data_e7a0376ebfde74f8ff8f3d414abd37f5
#
_entry.id   e7a0376ebfde74f8ff8f3d414abd37f5
#
_cell.length_a   1.000
_cell.length_b   1.000
_cell.length_c   1.000
_cell.angle_alpha   90.00
_cell.angle_beta   90.00
_cell.angle_gamma   90.00
#
_symmetry.space_group_name_H-M   'P 1'
#
loop_
_entity.id
_entity.type
_entity.pdbx_description
1 polymer ?
#
loop_
_entity_poly.entity_id
_entity_poly.type
_entity_poly.pdbx_seq_one_letter_code
_entity_poly.pdbx_strand_id
1 'polypeptide(L)'
;MEKLNDVITAIDDFVWGPVMLILLVGTGIFLTIRTRFLTWRNLGYALKSTLSKEARTKSRGEGDVSPFSALTTALAATIGTGNIVGVATAMVSGGPGALVWMWISAAFGLTSKFSECMLAIKYREINAKGEMSGGPMYTMKKLSLIHISEPTRQE
;
A
#
# COMPACT_ATOMS: atom_id res chain seq x y z
N MET A 1 -3.07 19.02 -31.91
CA MET A 1 -3.31 17.86 -31.01
C MET A 1 -2.05 17.02 -30.84
N GLU A 2 -1.22 16.84 -31.86
CA GLU A 2 0.06 16.10 -31.77
C GLU A 2 1.01 16.66 -30.70
N LYS A 3 1.30 17.95 -30.71
CA LYS A 3 2.20 18.58 -29.72
C LYS A 3 1.73 18.41 -28.26
N LEU A 4 0.43 18.36 -28.03
CA LEU A 4 -0.11 18.11 -26.68
C LEU A 4 0.11 16.64 -26.27
N ASN A 5 -0.10 15.72 -27.19
CA ASN A 5 0.19 14.30 -26.98
C ASN A 5 1.68 14.07 -26.69
N ASP A 6 2.57 14.69 -27.46
CA ASP A 6 4.03 14.57 -27.27
C ASP A 6 4.45 15.07 -25.89
N VAL A 7 3.88 16.17 -25.42
CA VAL A 7 4.17 16.70 -24.07
C VAL A 7 3.63 15.77 -22.98
N ILE A 8 2.40 15.25 -23.15
CA ILE A 8 1.81 14.32 -22.19
C ILE A 8 2.64 13.03 -22.12
N THR A 9 3.04 12.49 -23.27
CA THR A 9 3.88 11.28 -23.35
C THR A 9 5.24 11.51 -22.69
N ALA A 10 5.88 12.65 -22.93
CA ALA A 10 7.16 12.97 -22.32
C ALA A 10 7.05 13.11 -20.78
N ILE A 11 5.95 13.67 -20.28
CA ILE A 11 5.69 13.75 -18.84
C ILE A 11 5.43 12.34 -18.28
N ASP A 12 4.66 11.52 -18.97
CA ASP A 12 4.35 10.14 -18.56
C ASP A 12 5.63 9.30 -18.50
N ASP A 13 6.46 9.34 -19.52
CA ASP A 13 7.75 8.64 -19.57
C ASP A 13 8.72 9.09 -18.48
N PHE A 14 8.71 10.39 -18.15
CA PHE A 14 9.51 10.92 -17.05
C PHE A 14 8.99 10.44 -15.69
N VAL A 15 7.69 10.54 -15.45
CA VAL A 15 7.06 10.17 -14.17
C VAL A 15 7.16 8.67 -13.93
N TRP A 16 6.85 7.84 -14.93
CA TRP A 16 6.91 6.38 -14.83
C TRP A 16 8.27 5.77 -15.20
N GLY A 17 9.23 6.63 -15.46
CA GLY A 17 10.59 6.24 -15.79
C GLY A 17 11.43 5.76 -14.60
N PRO A 18 12.76 5.69 -14.78
CA PRO A 18 13.68 5.17 -13.77
C PRO A 18 13.60 5.86 -12.40
N VAL A 19 13.23 7.15 -12.37
CA VAL A 19 13.13 7.94 -11.13
C VAL A 19 12.07 7.37 -10.21
N MET A 20 10.86 7.12 -10.73
CA MET A 20 9.77 6.54 -9.94
C MET A 20 10.10 5.12 -9.49
N LEU A 21 10.70 4.29 -10.38
CA LEU A 21 11.12 2.94 -10.03
C LEU A 21 12.14 2.93 -8.88
N ILE A 22 13.14 3.80 -8.94
CA ILE A 22 14.14 3.94 -7.88
C ILE A 22 13.47 4.38 -6.57
N LEU A 23 12.56 5.34 -6.62
CA LEU A 23 11.83 5.79 -5.44
C LEU A 23 10.96 4.69 -4.83
N LEU A 24 10.21 3.95 -5.65
CA LEU A 24 9.34 2.87 -5.16
C LEU A 24 10.14 1.71 -4.55
N VAL A 25 11.11 1.20 -5.29
CA VAL A 25 11.95 0.09 -4.83
C VAL A 25 12.85 0.54 -3.68
N GLY A 26 13.45 1.72 -3.79
CA GLY A 26 14.31 2.31 -2.76
C GLY A 26 13.56 2.54 -1.45
N THR A 27 12.35 3.06 -1.50
CA THR A 27 11.50 3.19 -0.30
C THR A 27 11.18 1.83 0.31
N GLY A 28 10.87 0.82 -0.51
CA GLY A 28 10.63 -0.54 -0.04
C GLY A 28 11.85 -1.15 0.66
N ILE A 29 13.04 -0.99 0.07
CA ILE A 29 14.31 -1.44 0.65
C ILE A 29 14.59 -0.69 1.97
N PHE A 30 14.49 0.64 1.96
CA PHE A 30 14.70 1.47 3.14
C PHE A 30 13.79 1.04 4.30
N LEU A 31 12.49 0.90 4.06
CA LEU A 31 11.53 0.45 5.06
C LEU A 31 11.82 -0.97 5.54
N THR A 32 12.22 -1.87 4.66
CA THR A 32 12.56 -3.26 5.02
C THR A 32 13.75 -3.29 6.00
N ILE A 33 14.79 -2.52 5.71
CA ILE A 33 15.97 -2.41 6.60
C ILE A 33 15.58 -1.71 7.91
N ARG A 34 14.85 -0.60 7.83
CA ARG A 34 14.47 0.22 9.00
C ARG A 34 13.56 -0.55 9.97
N THR A 35 12.67 -1.40 9.46
CA THR A 35 11.80 -2.27 10.25
C THR A 35 12.48 -3.58 10.65
N ARG A 36 13.77 -3.78 10.33
CA ARG A 36 14.52 -5.00 10.63
C ARG A 36 13.85 -6.27 10.12
N PHE A 37 13.36 -6.23 8.88
CA PHE A 37 12.66 -7.36 8.24
C PHE A 37 11.43 -7.86 9.01
N LEU A 38 10.78 -6.97 9.77
CA LEU A 38 9.63 -7.33 10.61
C LEU A 38 8.53 -8.04 9.83
N THR A 39 8.22 -7.57 8.63
CA THR A 39 7.18 -8.13 7.77
C THR A 39 7.49 -9.58 7.38
N TRP A 40 8.74 -9.86 7.04
CA TRP A 40 9.20 -11.20 6.67
C TRP A 40 9.21 -12.17 7.86
N ARG A 41 9.70 -11.71 8.98
CA ARG A 41 9.78 -12.53 10.21
C ARG A 41 8.41 -12.93 10.73
N ASN A 42 7.43 -12.07 10.58
CA ASN A 42 6.08 -12.28 11.10
C ASN A 42 5.07 -12.75 10.04
N LEU A 43 5.52 -13.01 8.80
CA LEU A 43 4.63 -13.41 7.69
C LEU A 43 3.84 -14.68 8.02
N GLY A 44 4.50 -15.70 8.58
CA GLY A 44 3.84 -16.94 8.97
C GLY A 44 2.78 -16.74 10.06
N TYR A 45 3.07 -15.90 11.06
CA TYR A 45 2.11 -15.52 12.08
C TYR A 45 0.91 -14.76 11.50
N ALA A 46 1.17 -13.80 10.63
CA ALA A 46 0.13 -13.01 9.97
C ALA A 46 -0.81 -13.89 9.14
N LEU A 47 -0.26 -14.80 8.31
CA LEU A 47 -1.04 -15.75 7.53
C LEU A 47 -1.89 -16.66 8.42
N LYS A 48 -1.30 -17.25 9.46
CA LYS A 48 -2.03 -18.09 10.41
C LYS A 48 -3.15 -17.30 11.12
N SER A 49 -2.86 -16.08 11.54
CA SER A 49 -3.83 -15.21 12.23
C SER A 49 -4.99 -14.79 11.34
N THR A 50 -4.75 -14.60 10.04
CA THR A 50 -5.77 -14.13 9.08
C THR A 50 -6.60 -15.27 8.51
N LEU A 51 -6.00 -16.45 8.29
CA LEU A 51 -6.66 -17.59 7.66
C LEU A 51 -7.27 -18.58 8.67
N SER A 52 -7.07 -18.38 9.98
CA SER A 52 -7.60 -19.27 11.01
C SER A 52 -9.14 -19.25 11.02
N LYS A 53 -9.74 -20.34 11.49
CA LYS A 53 -11.21 -20.44 11.65
C LYS A 53 -11.77 -19.34 12.54
N GLU A 54 -11.02 -18.94 13.56
CA GLU A 54 -11.41 -17.85 14.47
C GLU A 54 -11.39 -16.47 13.81
N ALA A 55 -10.52 -16.26 12.81
CA ALA A 55 -10.45 -15.00 12.05
C ALA A 55 -11.64 -14.78 11.12
N ARG A 56 -12.37 -15.85 10.80
CA ARG A 56 -13.58 -15.78 9.95
C ARG A 56 -14.82 -15.33 10.72
N THR A 57 -14.89 -15.63 12.01
CA THR A 57 -16.12 -15.51 12.81
C THR A 57 -16.08 -14.40 13.85
N LYS A 58 -14.89 -13.97 14.30
CA LYS A 58 -14.78 -12.98 15.39
C LYS A 58 -13.97 -11.77 14.94
N SER A 59 -14.55 -10.60 15.09
CA SER A 59 -13.81 -9.33 15.14
C SER A 59 -12.94 -9.36 16.42
N ARG A 60 -11.63 -9.30 16.27
CA ARG A 60 -10.66 -9.31 17.37
C ARG A 60 -10.20 -7.92 17.79
N GLY A 61 -11.02 -6.92 17.60
CA GLY A 61 -10.64 -5.55 17.95
C GLY A 61 -11.79 -4.57 17.78
N GLU A 62 -11.50 -3.34 18.05
CA GLU A 62 -12.40 -2.21 17.79
C GLU A 62 -12.49 -1.92 16.27
N GLY A 63 -13.02 -2.86 15.50
CA GLY A 63 -13.17 -2.75 14.04
C GLY A 63 -14.51 -3.32 13.61
N ASP A 64 -15.07 -2.79 12.53
CA ASP A 64 -16.40 -3.14 12.02
C ASP A 64 -16.43 -4.47 11.25
N VAL A 65 -15.27 -5.01 10.87
CA VAL A 65 -15.15 -6.20 10.02
C VAL A 65 -14.14 -7.22 10.56
N SER A 66 -14.37 -8.50 10.26
CA SER A 66 -13.44 -9.57 10.64
C SER A 66 -12.13 -9.48 9.83
N PRO A 67 -10.99 -9.99 10.35
CA PRO A 67 -9.71 -10.00 9.61
C PRO A 67 -9.79 -10.70 8.26
N PHE A 68 -10.57 -11.76 8.16
CA PHE A 68 -10.78 -12.47 6.90
C PHE A 68 -11.60 -11.64 5.91
N SER A 69 -12.65 -10.97 6.37
CA SER A 69 -13.46 -10.06 5.53
C SER A 69 -12.63 -8.87 5.04
N ALA A 70 -11.79 -8.29 5.88
CA ALA A 70 -10.87 -7.23 5.49
C ALA A 70 -9.89 -7.71 4.39
N LEU A 71 -9.33 -8.93 4.54
CA LEU A 71 -8.46 -9.52 3.52
C LEU A 71 -9.18 -9.71 2.18
N THR A 72 -10.36 -10.31 2.20
CA THR A 72 -11.13 -10.57 0.95
C THR A 72 -11.54 -9.28 0.26
N THR A 73 -11.93 -8.26 1.00
CA THR A 73 -12.24 -6.92 0.46
C THR A 73 -11.00 -6.27 -0.15
N ALA A 74 -9.86 -6.34 0.53
CA ALA A 74 -8.61 -5.80 0.00
C ALA A 74 -8.17 -6.53 -1.28
N LEU A 75 -8.29 -7.86 -1.33
CA LEU A 75 -8.00 -8.64 -2.54
C LEU A 75 -8.94 -8.27 -3.69
N ALA A 76 -10.24 -8.19 -3.43
CA ALA A 76 -11.22 -7.82 -4.44
C ALA A 76 -10.98 -6.40 -5.01
N ALA A 77 -10.55 -5.46 -4.17
CA ALA A 77 -10.20 -4.11 -4.60
C ALA A 77 -8.87 -4.02 -5.36
N THR A 78 -7.94 -4.94 -5.08
CA THR A 78 -6.58 -4.92 -5.66
C THR A 78 -6.52 -5.69 -6.99
N ILE A 79 -7.31 -6.75 -7.14
CA ILE A 79 -7.32 -7.56 -8.36
C ILE A 79 -8.05 -6.79 -9.46
N GLY A 80 -7.29 -6.26 -10.40
CA GLY A 80 -7.79 -5.50 -11.54
C GLY A 80 -7.17 -5.97 -12.86
N THR A 81 -7.49 -5.29 -13.93
CA THR A 81 -6.96 -5.56 -15.28
C THR A 81 -5.44 -5.51 -15.34
N GLY A 82 -4.80 -4.64 -14.55
CA GLY A 82 -3.36 -4.53 -14.44
C GLY A 82 -2.68 -5.82 -13.98
N ASN A 83 -3.31 -6.59 -13.10
CA ASN A 83 -2.75 -7.86 -12.61
C ASN A 83 -2.84 -9.00 -13.63
N ILE A 84 -3.68 -8.86 -14.64
CA ILE A 84 -3.86 -9.87 -15.70
C ILE A 84 -3.18 -9.39 -16.97
N VAL A 85 -3.65 -8.30 -17.55
CA VAL A 85 -3.15 -7.76 -18.82
C VAL A 85 -1.75 -7.17 -18.65
N GLY A 86 -1.50 -6.41 -17.57
CA GLY A 86 -0.21 -5.80 -17.30
C GLY A 86 0.90 -6.85 -17.11
N VAL A 87 0.62 -7.94 -16.40
CA VAL A 87 1.57 -9.05 -16.24
C VAL A 87 1.84 -9.73 -17.59
N ALA A 88 0.79 -10.02 -18.37
CA ALA A 88 0.94 -10.61 -19.70
C ALA A 88 1.76 -9.71 -20.63
N THR A 89 1.49 -8.42 -20.66
CA THR A 89 2.23 -7.43 -21.46
C THR A 89 3.72 -7.35 -21.02
N ALA A 90 3.97 -7.34 -19.72
CA ALA A 90 5.33 -7.33 -19.19
C ALA A 90 6.11 -8.60 -19.59
N MET A 91 5.44 -9.76 -19.59
CA MET A 91 6.07 -11.02 -20.03
C MET A 91 6.36 -11.03 -21.53
N VAL A 92 5.46 -10.48 -22.35
CA VAL A 92 5.67 -10.39 -23.81
C VAL A 92 6.83 -9.45 -24.13
N SER A 93 6.92 -8.30 -23.43
CA SER A 93 7.96 -7.30 -23.68
C SER A 93 9.31 -7.63 -23.04
N GLY A 94 9.31 -8.19 -21.83
CA GLY A 94 10.52 -8.42 -21.03
C GLY A 94 10.93 -9.90 -20.91
N GLY A 95 10.18 -10.80 -21.53
CA GLY A 95 10.44 -12.24 -21.44
C GLY A 95 10.24 -12.82 -20.02
N PRO A 96 10.70 -14.08 -19.79
CA PRO A 96 10.54 -14.75 -18.49
C PRO A 96 11.22 -14.03 -17.32
N GLY A 97 12.27 -13.25 -17.61
CA GLY A 97 12.98 -12.44 -16.62
C GLY A 97 12.10 -11.38 -15.95
N ALA A 98 11.06 -10.90 -16.64
CA ALA A 98 10.12 -9.92 -16.10
C ALA A 98 9.43 -10.47 -14.83
N LEU A 99 9.05 -11.74 -14.78
CA LEU A 99 8.44 -12.36 -13.60
C LEU A 99 9.37 -12.33 -12.39
N VAL A 100 10.65 -12.61 -12.58
CA VAL A 100 11.63 -12.58 -11.48
C VAL A 100 11.75 -11.18 -10.90
N TRP A 101 11.82 -10.16 -11.76
CA TRP A 101 11.87 -8.77 -11.32
C TRP A 101 10.57 -8.31 -10.64
N MET A 102 9.42 -8.78 -11.12
CA MET A 102 8.12 -8.53 -10.46
C MET A 102 8.09 -9.14 -9.06
N TRP A 103 8.60 -10.36 -8.86
CA TRP A 103 8.68 -10.96 -7.52
C TRP A 103 9.62 -10.21 -6.59
N ILE A 104 10.80 -9.80 -7.09
CA ILE A 104 11.74 -8.99 -6.30
C ILE A 104 11.09 -7.66 -5.89
N SER A 105 10.45 -6.97 -6.82
CA SER A 105 9.74 -5.71 -6.55
C SER A 105 8.61 -5.91 -5.54
N ALA A 106 7.81 -6.96 -5.69
CA ALA A 106 6.73 -7.29 -4.76
C ALA A 106 7.24 -7.59 -3.36
N ALA A 107 8.40 -8.24 -3.25
CA ALA A 107 9.04 -8.53 -1.97
C ALA A 107 9.34 -7.26 -1.16
N PHE A 108 9.84 -6.22 -1.79
CA PHE A 108 10.06 -4.91 -1.14
C PHE A 108 8.76 -4.11 -0.99
N GLY A 109 7.86 -4.20 -1.96
CA GLY A 109 6.54 -3.58 -1.92
C GLY A 109 5.67 -4.03 -0.74
N LEU A 110 5.85 -5.28 -0.31
CA LEU A 110 5.16 -5.84 0.86
C LEU A 110 5.39 -5.00 2.11
N THR A 111 6.62 -4.56 2.37
CA THR A 111 6.96 -3.75 3.55
C THR A 111 6.41 -2.34 3.44
N SER A 112 6.39 -1.76 2.24
CA SER A 112 5.78 -0.44 2.01
C SER A 112 4.28 -0.49 2.30
N LYS A 113 3.59 -1.51 1.82
CA LYS A 113 2.15 -1.71 2.08
C LYS A 113 1.86 -1.98 3.56
N PHE A 114 2.68 -2.77 4.23
CA PHE A 114 2.59 -2.97 5.66
C PHE A 114 2.70 -1.65 6.44
N SER A 115 3.67 -0.81 6.09
CA SER A 115 3.86 0.50 6.72
C SER A 115 2.67 1.43 6.50
N GLU A 116 2.12 1.46 5.29
CA GLU A 116 0.90 2.21 4.96
C GLU A 116 -0.29 1.77 5.81
N CYS A 117 -0.52 0.46 5.92
CA CYS A 117 -1.61 -0.07 6.74
C CYS A 117 -1.42 0.24 8.24
N MET A 118 -0.20 0.15 8.75
CA MET A 118 0.11 0.51 10.13
C MET A 118 -0.16 2.00 10.42
N LEU A 119 0.20 2.88 9.50
CA LEU A 119 -0.09 4.31 9.61
C LEU A 119 -1.59 4.59 9.52
N ALA A 120 -2.30 3.91 8.63
CA ALA A 120 -3.75 4.02 8.49
C ALA A 120 -4.48 3.64 9.79
N ILE A 121 -4.03 2.60 10.49
CA ILE A 121 -4.58 2.20 11.78
C ILE A 121 -4.22 3.20 12.87
N LYS A 122 -2.96 3.67 12.91
CA LYS A 122 -2.48 4.61 13.94
C LYS A 122 -3.21 5.95 13.89
N TYR A 123 -3.52 6.45 12.69
CA TYR A 123 -4.13 7.75 12.47
C TYR A 123 -5.63 7.68 12.12
N ARG A 124 -6.27 6.53 12.34
CA ARG A 124 -7.72 6.39 12.16
C ARG A 124 -8.50 7.32 13.10
N GLU A 125 -9.69 7.70 12.67
CA GLU A 125 -10.63 8.53 13.42
C GLU A 125 -11.96 7.80 13.55
N ILE A 126 -12.70 8.14 14.62
CA ILE A 126 -14.05 7.67 14.78
C ILE A 126 -14.97 8.81 14.29
N ASN A 127 -15.79 8.52 13.29
CA ASN A 127 -16.75 9.49 12.77
C ASN A 127 -17.85 9.81 13.81
N ALA A 128 -18.59 10.90 13.60
CA ALA A 128 -19.73 11.27 14.42
C ALA A 128 -20.82 10.18 14.52
N LYS A 129 -20.81 9.21 13.61
CA LYS A 129 -21.70 8.03 13.60
C LYS A 129 -21.14 6.82 14.38
N GLY A 130 -19.96 6.93 14.97
CA GLY A 130 -19.30 5.83 15.67
C GLY A 130 -18.55 4.84 14.75
N GLU A 131 -18.47 5.11 13.44
CA GLU A 131 -17.79 4.26 12.48
C GLU A 131 -16.30 4.59 12.40
N MET A 132 -15.46 3.56 12.21
CA MET A 132 -14.02 3.72 12.05
C MET A 132 -13.67 4.22 10.64
N SER A 133 -13.02 5.37 10.56
CA SER A 133 -12.51 5.94 9.31
C SER A 133 -11.00 6.07 9.35
N GLY A 134 -10.33 5.54 8.33
CA GLY A 134 -8.87 5.55 8.25
C GLY A 134 -8.38 5.43 6.81
N GLY A 135 -7.09 5.59 6.62
CA GLY A 135 -6.46 5.46 5.32
C GLY A 135 -5.38 6.51 5.07
N PRO A 136 -4.73 6.48 3.88
CA PRO A 136 -3.65 7.41 3.54
C PRO A 136 -4.08 8.88 3.64
N MET A 137 -5.33 9.22 3.28
CA MET A 137 -5.84 10.59 3.35
C MET A 137 -5.88 11.13 4.78
N TYR A 138 -6.35 10.32 5.73
CA TYR A 138 -6.37 10.70 7.15
C TYR A 138 -4.95 10.82 7.72
N THR A 139 -4.06 9.92 7.34
CA THR A 139 -2.66 9.96 7.72
C THR A 139 -1.98 11.24 7.21
N MET A 140 -2.15 11.56 5.93
CA MET A 140 -1.57 12.77 5.34
C MET A 140 -2.16 14.04 5.96
N LYS A 141 -3.47 14.09 6.15
CA LYS A 141 -4.14 15.23 6.80
C LYS A 141 -3.57 15.47 8.21
N LYS A 142 -3.48 14.43 9.04
CA LYS A 142 -2.94 14.58 10.40
C LYS A 142 -1.47 14.96 10.42
N LEU A 143 -0.64 14.35 9.57
CA LEU A 143 0.78 14.66 9.51
C LEU A 143 1.05 16.05 8.95
N SER A 144 0.31 16.51 7.93
CA SER A 144 0.43 17.87 7.40
C SER A 144 -0.10 18.93 8.35
N LEU A 145 -1.19 18.65 9.07
CA LEU A 145 -1.75 19.56 10.07
C LEU A 145 -0.86 19.70 11.30
N ILE A 146 -0.12 18.67 11.69
CA ILE A 146 0.89 18.78 12.77
C ILE A 146 1.97 19.80 12.39
N HIS A 147 2.29 19.96 11.11
CA HIS A 147 3.28 20.95 10.65
C HIS A 147 2.71 22.33 10.32
N ILE A 148 1.41 22.45 10.10
CA ILE A 148 0.77 23.69 9.62
C ILE A 148 -0.12 24.34 10.69
N SER A 149 -0.62 23.59 11.66
CA SER A 149 -1.67 24.07 12.61
C SER A 149 -1.25 24.17 14.07
N GLU A 150 0.03 24.19 14.39
CA GLU A 150 0.50 24.40 15.76
C GLU A 150 0.73 25.86 16.21
N PRO A 151 0.37 26.93 15.49
CA PRO A 151 0.36 28.24 16.12
C PRO A 151 -0.99 28.68 16.73
N THR A 152 -2.07 27.91 16.64
CA THR A 152 -3.41 28.45 16.97
C THR A 152 -4.16 27.68 18.05
N ARG A 153 -3.49 26.90 18.88
CA ARG A 153 -4.13 26.31 20.07
C ARG A 153 -3.34 26.60 21.35
N GLN A 154 -3.09 27.86 21.57
CA GLN A 154 -2.83 28.42 22.89
C GLN A 154 -3.88 29.50 23.13
N GLU A 155 -5.08 29.09 23.43
CA GLU A 155 -6.01 29.84 24.26
C GLU A 155 -7.08 28.89 24.78
#